data_ee1e5cb6944e41f9da6d2eae614183d9
#
_entry.id   ee1e5cb6944e41f9da6d2eae614183d9
#
_cell.length_a   1.000
_cell.length_b   1.000
_cell.length_c   1.000
_cell.angle_alpha   90.00
_cell.angle_beta   90.00
_cell.angle_gamma   90.00
#
_symmetry.space_group_name_H-M   'P 1'
#
loop_
_entity.id
_entity.type
_entity.pdbx_description
1 polymer ?
#
loop_
_entity_poly.entity_id
_entity_poly.type
_entity_poly.pdbx_seq_one_letter_code
_entity_poly.pdbx_strand_id
1 'polypeptide(L)'
;MSRADANTCCLHTLVVWFALASGWALCEVLFSAQASAAATPATLTAGTSGDAVCTRCHGANENKPILSIHRTRHGVASQPGCQACHGSSRAHVRHTDDVAARPPPDFVFSGVYKASAEVQSRTCLNCHQSGKRTHWQGSAHAGNDVTCTSCHEIHQPQDKALSRETQRDVCFACHKTQRAQVHYLSTHPIAAGKIACSDCHNPHGSTGPKLLVKNSVNETCFGCHADKRGPFLWEHPPASDDCSNCHLAHGSNIAPLLKVRPPWLCQGCHAGSLHTTPAFSGRSLPTPAGGTAPSPQLLMRACINCHSAIHGSNHPSGPRFTR
;
A
#
# COMPACT_ATOMS: atom_id res chain seq x y z
N MET A 1 46.13 -52.34 -0.68
CA MET A 1 45.64 -53.62 -0.08
C MET A 1 44.26 -53.34 0.40
N SER A 2 43.44 -53.87 -0.23
CA SER A 2 42.30 -54.80 -0.24
C SER A 2 40.97 -54.02 -0.14
N ARG A 3 40.20 -53.89 -1.18
CA ARG A 3 39.20 -54.77 -1.80
C ARG A 3 38.19 -55.24 -0.74
N ALA A 4 37.00 -55.08 -0.88
CA ALA A 4 35.91 -55.39 -1.80
C ALA A 4 34.68 -55.61 -0.88
N ASP A 5 33.46 -55.63 -1.12
CA ASP A 5 32.55 -55.87 -2.25
C ASP A 5 31.17 -55.35 -1.80
N ALA A 6 30.38 -54.69 -2.52
CA ALA A 6 29.50 -55.04 -3.63
C ALA A 6 28.44 -56.12 -3.34
N ASN A 7 27.24 -55.71 -3.73
CA ASN A 7 26.05 -56.52 -4.06
C ASN A 7 25.26 -57.13 -2.89
N THR A 8 23.98 -57.00 -2.87
CA THR A 8 23.05 -57.71 -3.72
C THR A 8 21.62 -57.34 -3.32
N CYS A 9 20.87 -56.92 -4.22
CA CYS A 9 19.70 -57.52 -4.88
C CYS A 9 18.36 -57.31 -4.16
N CYS A 10 17.54 -56.54 -4.74
CA CYS A 10 16.47 -56.93 -5.68
C CYS A 10 15.48 -57.99 -5.19
N LEU A 11 14.25 -57.65 -5.44
CA LEU A 11 13.07 -58.48 -5.54
C LEU A 11 12.47 -59.05 -4.25
N HIS A 12 11.34 -58.55 -3.91
CA HIS A 12 10.13 -59.38 -3.95
C HIS A 12 8.91 -58.49 -4.08
N THR A 13 8.52 -58.28 -5.29
CA THR A 13 7.16 -58.07 -5.71
C THR A 13 6.37 -59.33 -5.44
N LEU A 14 5.16 -59.13 -5.11
CA LEU A 14 3.98 -59.88 -5.50
C LEU A 14 3.04 -60.28 -4.33
N VAL A 15 1.90 -59.65 -4.41
CA VAL A 15 0.58 -60.27 -4.28
C VAL A 15 0.20 -60.84 -2.93
N VAL A 16 -0.59 -60.07 -2.19
CA VAL A 16 -1.79 -60.65 -1.58
C VAL A 16 -2.97 -59.72 -1.86
N TRP A 17 -3.62 -59.97 -2.97
CA TRP A 17 -5.03 -59.71 -3.14
C TRP A 17 -5.74 -60.89 -2.51
N PHE A 18 -6.46 -60.69 -1.39
CA PHE A 18 -7.69 -61.42 -1.15
C PHE A 18 -8.46 -60.80 0.03
N ALA A 19 -9.57 -60.26 -0.29
CA ALA A 19 -10.83 -60.31 0.43
C ALA A 19 -10.80 -60.15 1.97
N LEU A 20 -11.26 -58.98 2.42
CA LEU A 20 -12.25 -58.90 3.46
C LEU A 20 -13.24 -57.81 3.09
N ALA A 21 -14.25 -58.21 2.38
CA ALA A 21 -15.53 -57.54 2.33
C ALA A 21 -16.15 -57.68 3.71
N SER A 22 -16.66 -56.62 4.23
CA SER A 22 -17.65 -56.43 5.28
C SER A 22 -17.19 -55.50 6.37
N GLY A 23 -17.82 -54.33 6.41
CA GLY A 23 -17.72 -53.43 7.54
C GLY A 23 -17.62 -51.94 7.19
N TRP A 24 -18.20 -51.48 6.11
CA TRP A 24 -18.50 -50.08 5.96
C TRP A 24 -19.77 -49.77 6.75
N ALA A 25 -19.61 -49.64 8.06
CA ALA A 25 -20.60 -48.96 8.89
C ALA A 25 -20.63 -47.48 8.47
N LEU A 26 -21.77 -47.07 8.01
CA LEU A 26 -22.17 -45.69 7.75
C LEU A 26 -21.84 -44.85 8.97
N CYS A 27 -20.77 -44.07 8.90
CA CYS A 27 -20.61 -42.87 9.68
C CYS A 27 -21.04 -41.73 8.76
N GLU A 28 -22.35 -41.56 8.59
CA GLU A 28 -22.91 -40.31 8.10
C GLU A 28 -22.64 -39.24 9.14
N VAL A 29 -21.49 -38.61 9.02
CA VAL A 29 -21.27 -37.31 9.62
C VAL A 29 -22.22 -36.38 8.89
N LEU A 30 -23.34 -36.09 9.55
CA LEU A 30 -24.22 -35.00 9.19
C LEU A 30 -23.40 -33.70 9.29
N PHE A 31 -22.71 -33.36 8.23
CA PHE A 31 -22.28 -32.01 7.97
C PHE A 31 -23.57 -31.23 7.74
N SER A 32 -24.12 -30.67 8.82
CA SER A 32 -25.10 -29.61 8.72
C SER A 32 -24.41 -28.45 8.02
N ALA A 33 -24.51 -28.41 6.70
CA ALA A 33 -24.21 -27.22 5.93
C ALA A 33 -25.21 -26.15 6.43
N GLN A 34 -24.81 -25.38 7.41
CA GLN A 34 -25.42 -24.09 7.65
C GLN A 34 -25.13 -23.27 6.39
N ALA A 35 -26.05 -23.33 5.46
CA ALA A 35 -26.14 -22.40 4.38
C ALA A 35 -26.27 -21.01 5.04
N SER A 36 -25.16 -20.31 5.15
CA SER A 36 -25.19 -18.86 5.33
C SER A 36 -26.05 -18.36 4.19
N ALA A 37 -27.27 -17.94 4.52
CA ALA A 37 -28.14 -17.29 3.58
C ALA A 37 -27.39 -16.06 3.09
N ALA A 38 -26.75 -16.16 1.94
CA ALA A 38 -26.28 -15.03 1.19
C ALA A 38 -27.53 -14.17 1.00
N ALA A 39 -27.55 -12.99 1.65
CA ALA A 39 -28.62 -12.04 1.48
C ALA A 39 -28.70 -11.77 -0.04
N THR A 40 -29.75 -12.29 -0.64
CA THR A 40 -30.10 -12.04 -2.04
C THR A 40 -30.13 -10.52 -2.22
N PRO A 41 -29.51 -9.97 -3.28
CA PRO A 41 -29.62 -8.54 -3.57
C PRO A 41 -31.11 -8.22 -3.66
N ALA A 42 -31.57 -7.28 -2.81
CA ALA A 42 -32.98 -6.92 -2.73
C ALA A 42 -33.46 -6.51 -4.12
N THR A 43 -34.34 -7.32 -4.70
CA THR A 43 -34.98 -7.03 -5.97
C THR A 43 -35.76 -5.73 -5.82
N LEU A 44 -35.35 -4.70 -6.53
CA LEU A 44 -36.03 -3.40 -6.58
C LEU A 44 -37.43 -3.62 -7.15
N THR A 45 -38.45 -3.53 -6.31
CA THR A 45 -39.83 -3.66 -6.76
C THR A 45 -40.30 -2.33 -7.38
N ALA A 46 -40.89 -2.42 -8.55
CA ALA A 46 -41.50 -1.30 -9.29
C ALA A 46 -42.48 -0.53 -8.39
N GLY A 47 -42.14 0.69 -8.03
CA GLY A 47 -42.98 1.56 -7.15
C GLY A 47 -42.19 2.40 -6.15
N THR A 48 -40.91 2.04 -5.89
CA THR A 48 -40.00 2.80 -5.02
C THR A 48 -38.68 3.09 -5.68
N SER A 49 -38.60 3.01 -7.01
CA SER A 49 -37.40 3.23 -7.80
C SER A 49 -37.29 4.68 -8.24
N GLY A 50 -36.07 5.20 -8.16
CA GLY A 50 -35.70 6.53 -8.64
C GLY A 50 -35.44 7.54 -7.53
N ASP A 51 -34.61 8.52 -7.83
CA ASP A 51 -34.18 9.58 -6.90
C ASP A 51 -35.34 10.45 -6.41
N ALA A 52 -36.43 10.57 -7.19
CA ALA A 52 -37.61 11.33 -6.84
C ALA A 52 -38.26 10.93 -5.51
N VAL A 53 -38.10 9.66 -5.12
CA VAL A 53 -38.61 9.17 -3.81
C VAL A 53 -37.83 9.81 -2.66
N CYS A 54 -36.53 10.01 -2.82
CA CYS A 54 -35.64 10.57 -1.80
C CYS A 54 -35.69 12.10 -1.80
N THR A 55 -35.69 12.73 -2.99
CA THR A 55 -35.61 14.17 -3.15
C THR A 55 -36.88 14.91 -2.74
N ARG A 56 -38.00 14.20 -2.48
CA ARG A 56 -39.19 14.79 -1.87
C ARG A 56 -38.96 15.37 -0.48
N CYS A 57 -38.05 14.74 0.29
CA CYS A 57 -37.73 15.16 1.65
C CYS A 57 -36.31 15.73 1.76
N HIS A 58 -35.36 15.18 0.96
CA HIS A 58 -33.97 15.64 0.94
C HIS A 58 -33.81 16.77 -0.05
N GLY A 59 -33.71 18.00 0.46
CA GLY A 59 -33.64 19.24 -0.34
C GLY A 59 -32.22 19.84 -0.43
N ALA A 60 -32.12 20.91 -1.23
CA ALA A 60 -30.86 21.64 -1.42
C ALA A 60 -30.37 22.40 -0.18
N ASN A 61 -31.24 22.62 0.81
CA ASN A 61 -30.98 23.45 1.99
C ASN A 61 -30.55 22.64 3.23
N GLU A 62 -30.21 21.38 3.06
CA GLU A 62 -29.71 20.55 4.17
C GLU A 62 -28.25 20.93 4.52
N ASN A 63 -27.93 20.80 5.81
CA ASN A 63 -26.55 20.99 6.33
C ASN A 63 -25.52 20.08 5.64
N LYS A 64 -25.97 19.01 4.99
CA LYS A 64 -25.14 18.13 4.15
C LYS A 64 -25.66 18.20 2.72
N PRO A 65 -24.84 18.64 1.78
CA PRO A 65 -25.26 18.85 0.38
C PRO A 65 -25.38 17.52 -0.38
N ILE A 66 -26.27 16.62 0.08
CA ILE A 66 -26.40 15.28 -0.51
C ILE A 66 -26.83 15.32 -1.99
N LEU A 67 -27.62 16.32 -2.39
CA LEU A 67 -28.01 16.52 -3.80
C LEU A 67 -26.84 16.93 -4.70
N SER A 68 -25.68 17.29 -4.13
CA SER A 68 -24.48 17.51 -4.91
C SER A 68 -23.99 16.26 -5.63
N ILE A 69 -24.48 15.07 -5.26
CA ILE A 69 -24.23 13.82 -6.00
C ILE A 69 -24.61 13.96 -7.48
N HIS A 70 -25.69 14.69 -7.79
CA HIS A 70 -26.13 14.93 -9.18
C HIS A 70 -25.09 15.69 -10.02
N ARG A 71 -24.10 16.29 -9.41
CA ARG A 71 -22.96 16.96 -10.06
C ARG A 71 -21.72 16.06 -10.15
N THR A 72 -21.82 14.84 -9.67
CA THR A 72 -20.76 13.82 -9.72
C THR A 72 -21.02 12.81 -10.84
N ARG A 73 -20.04 11.97 -11.13
CA ARG A 73 -20.20 10.87 -12.10
C ARG A 73 -21.30 9.88 -11.67
N HIS A 74 -21.55 9.72 -10.38
CA HIS A 74 -22.61 8.84 -9.87
C HIS A 74 -24.01 9.42 -10.11
N GLY A 75 -24.15 10.73 -10.16
CA GLY A 75 -25.43 11.37 -10.39
C GLY A 75 -25.72 11.72 -11.85
N VAL A 76 -24.69 11.83 -12.69
CA VAL A 76 -24.85 12.16 -14.13
C VAL A 76 -25.08 10.90 -14.98
N ALA A 77 -24.51 9.76 -14.57
CA ALA A 77 -24.85 8.49 -15.17
C ALA A 77 -26.30 8.15 -14.80
N SER A 78 -27.12 7.79 -15.77
CA SER A 78 -28.56 7.44 -15.59
C SER A 78 -28.80 6.26 -14.62
N GLN A 79 -27.78 5.72 -14.03
CA GLN A 79 -27.72 4.68 -13.00
C GLN A 79 -26.37 4.79 -12.26
N PRO A 80 -26.28 4.55 -10.99
CA PRO A 80 -27.31 4.14 -10.02
C PRO A 80 -27.85 5.33 -9.21
N GLY A 81 -29.16 5.38 -8.97
CA GLY A 81 -29.76 6.35 -8.05
C GLY A 81 -29.41 6.10 -6.57
N CYS A 82 -29.97 6.92 -5.68
CA CYS A 82 -29.73 6.89 -4.22
C CYS A 82 -29.88 5.47 -3.63
N GLN A 83 -30.85 4.70 -4.10
CA GLN A 83 -31.15 3.37 -3.61
C GLN A 83 -30.07 2.32 -3.90
N ALA A 84 -29.25 2.53 -4.92
CA ALA A 84 -28.14 1.60 -5.22
C ALA A 84 -27.09 1.57 -4.11
N CYS A 85 -26.93 2.68 -3.40
CA CYS A 85 -26.00 2.78 -2.27
C CYS A 85 -26.71 2.62 -0.92
N HIS A 86 -27.90 3.22 -0.77
CA HIS A 86 -28.62 3.29 0.50
C HIS A 86 -29.69 2.20 0.68
N GLY A 87 -29.86 1.30 -0.29
CA GLY A 87 -30.90 0.29 -0.29
C GLY A 87 -32.28 0.86 -0.60
N SER A 88 -33.31 0.01 -0.56
CA SER A 88 -34.69 0.43 -0.81
C SER A 88 -35.23 1.35 0.27
N SER A 89 -34.68 1.25 1.46
CA SER A 89 -34.96 2.08 2.65
C SER A 89 -36.46 2.26 2.92
N ARG A 90 -37.27 1.20 2.73
CA ARG A 90 -38.72 1.25 2.78
C ARG A 90 -39.25 1.77 4.11
N ALA A 91 -38.67 1.32 5.24
CA ALA A 91 -39.08 1.77 6.57
C ALA A 91 -38.81 3.27 6.75
N HIS A 92 -37.67 3.76 6.21
CA HIS A 92 -37.31 5.19 6.20
C HIS A 92 -38.30 6.00 5.36
N VAL A 93 -38.59 5.53 4.13
CA VAL A 93 -39.42 6.27 3.14
C VAL A 93 -40.87 6.31 3.51
N ARG A 94 -41.44 5.21 4.09
CA ARG A 94 -42.86 5.10 4.41
C ARG A 94 -43.20 5.56 5.82
N HIS A 95 -42.19 6.00 6.59
CA HIS A 95 -42.44 6.46 7.95
C HIS A 95 -43.35 7.70 7.94
N THR A 96 -44.40 7.66 8.78
CA THR A 96 -45.25 8.81 9.04
C THR A 96 -44.77 9.49 10.30
N ASP A 97 -44.83 10.82 10.34
CA ASP A 97 -44.23 11.65 11.41
C ASP A 97 -45.02 11.55 12.76
N ASP A 98 -46.11 10.77 12.79
CA ASP A 98 -46.99 10.59 13.95
C ASP A 98 -46.46 9.58 14.98
N VAL A 99 -45.39 8.89 14.70
CA VAL A 99 -44.82 7.80 15.49
C VAL A 99 -43.34 8.05 15.71
N ALA A 100 -42.74 7.37 16.66
CA ALA A 100 -41.33 7.44 17.03
C ALA A 100 -40.35 7.89 15.92
N ALA A 101 -39.15 8.36 16.27
CA ALA A 101 -38.15 8.87 15.35
C ALA A 101 -37.98 8.04 14.06
N ARG A 102 -37.96 8.69 12.92
CA ARG A 102 -37.79 8.06 11.60
C ARG A 102 -36.60 7.10 11.60
N PRO A 103 -36.77 5.82 11.23
CA PRO A 103 -35.68 4.88 11.17
C PRO A 103 -34.64 5.31 10.11
N PRO A 104 -33.35 4.93 10.26
CA PRO A 104 -32.33 5.24 9.25
C PRO A 104 -32.60 4.50 7.92
N PRO A 105 -31.99 4.93 6.81
CA PRO A 105 -31.91 4.13 5.59
C PRO A 105 -31.29 2.75 5.83
N ASP A 106 -31.53 1.78 4.93
CA ASP A 106 -31.01 0.41 5.06
C ASP A 106 -29.47 0.39 5.18
N PHE A 107 -28.79 1.25 4.44
CA PHE A 107 -27.33 1.41 4.52
C PHE A 107 -26.95 2.85 4.80
N VAL A 108 -26.24 3.05 5.90
CA VAL A 108 -25.70 4.34 6.34
C VAL A 108 -24.16 4.25 6.39
N PHE A 109 -23.50 5.26 5.85
CA PHE A 109 -22.05 5.28 5.71
C PHE A 109 -21.32 6.13 6.77
N SER A 110 -22.08 6.83 7.62
CA SER A 110 -21.51 7.69 8.67
C SER A 110 -22.44 7.80 9.86
N GLY A 111 -21.93 8.29 11.00
CA GLY A 111 -22.71 8.48 12.21
C GLY A 111 -22.95 7.20 13.00
N VAL A 112 -23.91 7.27 13.94
CA VAL A 112 -24.18 6.19 14.92
C VAL A 112 -24.81 4.93 14.29
N TYR A 113 -25.49 5.08 13.16
CA TYR A 113 -26.13 3.98 12.44
C TYR A 113 -25.30 3.47 11.27
N LYS A 114 -24.02 3.82 11.21
CA LYS A 114 -23.16 3.37 10.10
C LYS A 114 -23.12 1.85 10.02
N ALA A 115 -23.25 1.32 8.82
CA ALA A 115 -23.08 -0.10 8.52
C ALA A 115 -21.65 -0.55 8.83
N SER A 116 -21.42 -1.85 9.00
CA SER A 116 -20.06 -2.40 9.16
C SER A 116 -19.17 -2.05 7.98
N ALA A 117 -17.85 -2.02 8.19
CA ALA A 117 -16.88 -1.70 7.15
C ALA A 117 -17.00 -2.62 5.92
N GLU A 118 -17.30 -3.90 6.18
CA GLU A 118 -17.54 -4.88 5.13
C GLU A 118 -18.75 -4.53 4.26
N VAL A 119 -19.88 -4.21 4.88
CA VAL A 119 -21.11 -3.85 4.17
C VAL A 119 -20.92 -2.56 3.38
N GLN A 120 -20.30 -1.54 3.97
CA GLN A 120 -19.99 -0.29 3.28
C GLN A 120 -19.12 -0.53 2.04
N SER A 121 -18.04 -1.28 2.20
CA SER A 121 -17.10 -1.57 1.09
C SER A 121 -17.76 -2.43 0.02
N ARG A 122 -18.53 -3.45 0.40
CA ARG A 122 -19.25 -4.31 -0.54
C ARG A 122 -20.21 -3.52 -1.41
N THR A 123 -20.93 -2.56 -0.85
CA THR A 123 -21.83 -1.68 -1.60
C THR A 123 -21.13 -0.99 -2.78
N CYS A 124 -19.93 -0.48 -2.56
CA CYS A 124 -19.14 0.13 -3.62
C CYS A 124 -18.57 -0.92 -4.60
N LEU A 125 -18.07 -2.03 -4.06
CA LEU A 125 -17.45 -3.10 -4.83
C LEU A 125 -18.42 -3.85 -5.75
N ASN A 126 -19.73 -3.77 -5.54
CA ASN A 126 -20.70 -4.31 -6.48
C ASN A 126 -20.52 -3.77 -7.91
N CYS A 127 -19.98 -2.56 -8.05
CA CYS A 127 -19.67 -1.95 -9.33
C CYS A 127 -18.15 -1.72 -9.52
N HIS A 128 -17.41 -1.45 -8.45
CA HIS A 128 -16.00 -1.04 -8.50
C HIS A 128 -15.03 -2.20 -8.22
N GLN A 129 -15.07 -3.29 -9.01
CA GLN A 129 -14.26 -4.51 -8.80
C GLN A 129 -12.94 -4.54 -9.56
N SER A 130 -12.76 -3.67 -10.55
CA SER A 130 -11.67 -3.79 -11.53
C SER A 130 -10.57 -2.75 -11.35
N GLY A 131 -9.47 -2.93 -12.08
CA GLY A 131 -8.35 -2.00 -12.14
C GLY A 131 -7.62 -1.90 -10.79
N LYS A 132 -7.34 -0.69 -10.36
CA LYS A 132 -6.57 -0.45 -9.12
C LYS A 132 -7.25 -0.98 -7.84
N ARG A 133 -8.50 -1.44 -7.90
CA ARG A 133 -9.28 -1.94 -6.75
C ARG A 133 -9.31 -3.45 -6.62
N THR A 134 -8.74 -4.18 -7.59
CA THR A 134 -8.72 -5.65 -7.65
C THR A 134 -8.19 -6.28 -6.36
N HIS A 135 -7.25 -5.63 -5.69
CA HIS A 135 -6.62 -6.14 -4.47
C HIS A 135 -7.19 -5.53 -3.19
N TRP A 136 -8.39 -4.92 -3.24
CA TRP A 136 -9.00 -4.33 -2.05
C TRP A 136 -9.18 -5.33 -0.92
N GLN A 137 -9.79 -6.48 -1.24
CA GLN A 137 -9.89 -7.58 -0.29
C GLN A 137 -8.49 -8.10 0.04
N GLY A 138 -8.17 -8.17 1.33
CA GLY A 138 -6.83 -8.54 1.80
C GLY A 138 -5.81 -7.39 1.82
N SER A 139 -6.18 -6.19 1.39
CA SER A 139 -5.32 -5.02 1.56
C SER A 139 -5.21 -4.61 3.04
N ALA A 140 -4.13 -3.91 3.38
CA ALA A 140 -3.93 -3.40 4.73
C ALA A 140 -5.06 -2.45 5.17
N HIS A 141 -5.61 -1.65 4.26
CA HIS A 141 -6.72 -0.75 4.58
C HIS A 141 -8.01 -1.53 4.86
N ALA A 142 -8.36 -2.49 4.02
CA ALA A 142 -9.55 -3.34 4.25
C ALA A 142 -9.43 -4.14 5.53
N GLY A 143 -8.25 -4.69 5.83
CA GLY A 143 -7.98 -5.46 7.06
C GLY A 143 -8.00 -4.62 8.35
N ASN A 144 -8.00 -3.29 8.24
CA ASN A 144 -8.11 -2.36 9.35
C ASN A 144 -9.44 -1.56 9.32
N ASP A 145 -10.49 -2.13 8.74
CA ASP A 145 -11.84 -1.56 8.70
C ASP A 145 -11.93 -0.16 8.05
N VAL A 146 -10.94 0.21 7.23
CA VAL A 146 -11.00 1.42 6.42
C VAL A 146 -11.97 1.17 5.28
N THR A 147 -12.97 2.05 5.11
CA THR A 147 -13.98 1.94 4.07
C THR A 147 -13.67 2.86 2.89
N CYS A 148 -14.35 2.65 1.77
CA CYS A 148 -14.21 3.54 0.62
C CYS A 148 -14.53 4.99 1.00
N THR A 149 -15.56 5.18 1.84
CA THR A 149 -16.00 6.51 2.30
C THR A 149 -15.11 7.14 3.36
N SER A 150 -14.13 6.40 3.88
CA SER A 150 -13.09 6.98 4.75
C SER A 150 -12.15 7.92 3.98
N CYS A 151 -12.08 7.76 2.65
CA CYS A 151 -11.22 8.55 1.77
C CYS A 151 -12.02 9.30 0.71
N HIS A 152 -13.12 8.71 0.20
CA HIS A 152 -13.90 9.23 -0.90
C HIS A 152 -15.18 9.93 -0.42
N GLU A 153 -15.39 11.16 -0.87
CA GLU A 153 -16.58 11.96 -0.58
C GLU A 153 -17.55 11.89 -1.76
N ILE A 154 -18.40 10.86 -1.79
CA ILE A 154 -19.26 10.53 -2.95
C ILE A 154 -20.28 11.63 -3.28
N HIS A 155 -20.76 12.38 -2.28
CA HIS A 155 -21.70 13.46 -2.46
C HIS A 155 -21.05 14.80 -2.81
N GLN A 156 -19.73 14.85 -2.96
CA GLN A 156 -19.00 16.06 -3.33
C GLN A 156 -18.62 16.04 -4.81
N PRO A 157 -18.83 17.15 -5.55
CA PRO A 157 -18.44 17.25 -6.96
C PRO A 157 -16.94 17.07 -7.18
N GLN A 158 -16.15 17.43 -6.17
CA GLN A 158 -14.70 17.29 -6.17
C GLN A 158 -14.29 16.39 -5.02
N ASP A 159 -13.90 15.17 -5.35
CA ASP A 159 -13.36 14.23 -4.38
C ASP A 159 -11.87 14.53 -4.12
N LYS A 160 -11.56 14.94 -2.90
CA LYS A 160 -10.20 15.28 -2.47
C LYS A 160 -9.19 14.15 -2.65
N ALA A 161 -9.65 12.90 -2.56
CA ALA A 161 -8.79 11.72 -2.75
C ALA A 161 -8.34 11.55 -4.22
N LEU A 162 -9.06 12.13 -5.17
CA LEU A 162 -8.77 12.05 -6.61
C LEU A 162 -7.94 13.22 -7.14
N SER A 163 -7.87 14.34 -6.41
CA SER A 163 -7.06 15.49 -6.80
C SER A 163 -5.65 15.36 -6.25
N ARG A 164 -4.66 15.57 -7.10
CA ARG A 164 -3.24 15.52 -6.75
C ARG A 164 -2.88 16.51 -5.63
N GLU A 165 -3.48 17.67 -5.66
CA GLU A 165 -3.22 18.77 -4.73
C GLU A 165 -3.76 18.47 -3.32
N THR A 166 -4.89 17.78 -3.21
CA THR A 166 -5.60 17.56 -1.95
C THR A 166 -5.50 16.15 -1.41
N GLN A 167 -5.08 15.17 -2.22
CA GLN A 167 -4.99 13.75 -1.84
C GLN A 167 -4.17 13.54 -0.55
N ARG A 168 -3.05 14.27 -0.42
CA ARG A 168 -2.19 14.17 0.77
C ARG A 168 -2.93 14.48 2.06
N ASP A 169 -3.87 15.42 2.05
CA ASP A 169 -4.60 15.83 3.25
C ASP A 169 -5.54 14.71 3.71
N VAL A 170 -6.12 13.97 2.77
CA VAL A 170 -6.90 12.76 3.05
C VAL A 170 -6.02 11.69 3.70
N CYS A 171 -4.86 11.40 3.12
CA CYS A 171 -3.93 10.40 3.66
C CYS A 171 -3.38 10.81 5.03
N PHE A 172 -3.02 12.07 5.21
CA PHE A 172 -2.44 12.60 6.44
C PHE A 172 -3.42 12.69 7.61
N ALA A 173 -4.71 12.50 7.38
CA ALA A 173 -5.67 12.34 8.46
C ALA A 173 -5.27 11.19 9.40
N CYS A 174 -4.73 10.11 8.85
CA CYS A 174 -4.28 8.93 9.59
C CYS A 174 -2.74 8.79 9.60
N HIS A 175 -2.05 9.02 8.47
CA HIS A 175 -0.61 8.84 8.30
C HIS A 175 0.21 10.02 8.84
N LYS A 176 0.21 10.20 10.17
CA LYS A 176 0.83 11.36 10.86
C LYS A 176 2.34 11.41 10.72
N THR A 177 3.01 10.25 10.74
CA THR A 177 4.48 10.17 10.55
C THR A 177 4.87 10.67 9.17
N GLN A 178 4.19 10.23 8.13
CA GLN A 178 4.46 10.66 6.76
C GLN A 178 4.15 12.14 6.58
N ARG A 179 3.10 12.64 7.23
CA ARG A 179 2.81 14.08 7.28
C ARG A 179 3.99 14.88 7.83
N ALA A 180 4.64 14.42 8.90
CA ALA A 180 5.82 15.10 9.46
C ALA A 180 7.02 15.00 8.50
N GLN A 181 7.27 13.82 7.94
CA GLN A 181 8.42 13.57 7.08
C GLN A 181 8.46 14.44 5.82
N VAL A 182 7.30 14.71 5.20
CA VAL A 182 7.26 15.55 3.98
C VAL A 182 7.64 17.02 4.22
N HIS A 183 7.86 17.40 5.46
CA HIS A 183 8.34 18.72 5.85
C HIS A 183 9.82 18.73 6.29
N TYR A 184 10.53 17.63 6.19
CA TYR A 184 11.95 17.57 6.47
C TYR A 184 12.75 18.33 5.39
N LEU A 185 14.05 18.57 5.64
CA LEU A 185 14.92 19.36 4.75
C LEU A 185 15.07 18.77 3.35
N SER A 186 15.10 17.44 3.24
CA SER A 186 15.21 16.71 1.99
C SER A 186 13.98 15.85 1.81
N THR A 187 13.14 16.17 0.83
CA THR A 187 11.88 15.48 0.57
C THR A 187 11.60 15.40 -0.92
N HIS A 188 10.78 14.44 -1.32
CA HIS A 188 10.05 14.58 -2.57
C HIS A 188 9.05 15.75 -2.48
N PRO A 189 8.72 16.44 -3.57
CA PRO A 189 7.87 17.64 -3.53
C PRO A 189 6.36 17.31 -3.35
N ILE A 190 6.07 16.45 -2.36
CA ILE A 190 4.70 16.05 -1.98
C ILE A 190 3.95 17.25 -1.38
N ALA A 191 4.63 18.00 -0.51
CA ALA A 191 4.06 19.20 0.09
C ALA A 191 3.66 20.27 -0.95
N ALA A 192 4.33 20.29 -2.09
CA ALA A 192 4.00 21.17 -3.21
C ALA A 192 2.97 20.60 -4.19
N GLY A 193 2.43 19.40 -3.94
CA GLY A 193 1.46 18.75 -4.81
C GLY A 193 2.03 18.22 -6.15
N LYS A 194 3.36 18.27 -6.34
CA LYS A 194 4.00 17.79 -7.57
C LYS A 194 4.07 16.26 -7.63
N ILE A 195 4.11 15.61 -6.48
CA ILE A 195 4.02 14.16 -6.34
C ILE A 195 2.86 13.85 -5.39
N ALA A 196 2.01 12.93 -5.80
CA ALA A 196 0.90 12.42 -5.00
C ALA A 196 1.27 11.07 -4.34
N CYS A 197 0.62 10.75 -3.24
CA CYS A 197 0.82 9.45 -2.57
C CYS A 197 0.57 8.29 -3.53
N SER A 198 -0.43 8.44 -4.40
CA SER A 198 -0.82 7.43 -5.40
C SER A 198 0.14 7.28 -6.59
N ASP A 199 1.18 8.11 -6.70
CA ASP A 199 2.23 7.91 -7.70
C ASP A 199 3.13 6.72 -7.33
N CYS A 200 3.26 6.46 -6.01
CA CYS A 200 4.05 5.35 -5.47
C CYS A 200 3.19 4.24 -4.84
N HIS A 201 2.03 4.57 -4.27
CA HIS A 201 1.18 3.65 -3.54
C HIS A 201 -0.17 3.41 -4.23
N ASN A 202 -0.67 2.18 -4.18
CA ASN A 202 -2.07 1.89 -4.47
C ASN A 202 -2.83 1.63 -3.16
N PRO A 203 -3.58 2.61 -2.62
CA PRO A 203 -4.27 2.47 -1.35
C PRO A 203 -5.35 1.39 -1.35
N HIS A 204 -5.78 0.93 -2.52
CA HIS A 204 -6.77 -0.13 -2.66
C HIS A 204 -6.16 -1.54 -2.60
N GLY A 205 -4.85 -1.66 -2.43
CA GLY A 205 -4.14 -2.93 -2.43
C GLY A 205 -3.26 -3.12 -3.67
N SER A 206 -2.17 -3.83 -3.49
CA SER A 206 -1.22 -4.18 -4.55
C SER A 206 -0.48 -5.45 -4.20
N THR A 207 0.23 -6.01 -5.16
CA THR A 207 1.16 -7.13 -4.95
C THR A 207 2.51 -6.68 -4.39
N GLY A 208 2.80 -5.39 -4.47
CA GLY A 208 4.04 -4.80 -3.96
C GLY A 208 4.05 -4.60 -2.44
N PRO A 209 5.22 -4.53 -1.81
CA PRO A 209 5.35 -4.29 -0.39
C PRO A 209 4.78 -2.89 -0.03
N LYS A 210 4.19 -2.76 1.16
CA LYS A 210 3.64 -1.48 1.65
C LYS A 210 2.69 -0.78 0.66
N LEU A 211 1.93 -1.57 -0.09
CA LEU A 211 1.00 -1.10 -1.13
C LEU A 211 1.68 -0.32 -2.26
N LEU A 212 2.93 -0.58 -2.58
CA LEU A 212 3.59 0.04 -3.72
C LEU A 212 2.93 -0.38 -5.04
N VAL A 213 2.90 0.53 -6.01
CA VAL A 213 2.29 0.29 -7.34
C VAL A 213 3.04 -0.73 -8.20
N LYS A 214 4.29 -1.04 -7.83
CA LYS A 214 5.14 -2.05 -8.47
C LYS A 214 5.50 -3.14 -7.47
N ASN A 215 6.06 -4.24 -7.96
CA ASN A 215 6.34 -5.43 -7.15
C ASN A 215 7.53 -5.26 -6.18
N SER A 216 8.36 -4.24 -6.37
CA SER A 216 9.46 -3.91 -5.47
C SER A 216 9.60 -2.41 -5.25
N VAL A 217 10.38 -2.04 -4.22
CA VAL A 217 10.78 -0.65 -3.96
C VAL A 217 11.53 -0.09 -5.17
N ASN A 218 12.54 -0.81 -5.66
CA ASN A 218 13.36 -0.39 -6.78
C ASN A 218 12.55 -0.14 -8.05
N GLU A 219 11.67 -1.07 -8.43
CA GLU A 219 10.82 -0.89 -9.60
C GLU A 219 9.89 0.32 -9.48
N THR A 220 9.45 0.63 -8.27
CA THR A 220 8.66 1.85 -8.03
C THR A 220 9.50 3.11 -8.20
N CYS A 221 10.71 3.12 -7.67
CA CYS A 221 11.64 4.25 -7.78
C CYS A 221 12.09 4.48 -9.23
N PHE A 222 12.39 3.41 -9.95
CA PHE A 222 12.84 3.46 -11.35
C PHE A 222 11.79 4.03 -12.31
N GLY A 223 10.53 4.11 -11.90
CA GLY A 223 9.49 4.80 -12.67
C GLY A 223 9.82 6.27 -12.97
N CYS A 224 10.63 6.90 -12.10
CA CYS A 224 11.09 8.28 -12.26
C CYS A 224 12.64 8.37 -12.29
N HIS A 225 13.34 7.50 -11.56
CA HIS A 225 14.79 7.45 -11.45
C HIS A 225 15.39 6.36 -12.35
N ALA A 226 15.04 6.38 -13.64
CA ALA A 226 15.46 5.38 -14.61
C ALA A 226 17.00 5.31 -14.79
N ASP A 227 17.68 6.42 -14.55
CA ASP A 227 19.14 6.53 -14.60
C ASP A 227 19.86 5.73 -13.50
N LYS A 228 19.13 5.30 -12.45
CA LYS A 228 19.67 4.47 -11.37
C LYS A 228 19.37 2.97 -11.56
N ARG A 229 18.67 2.60 -12.63
CA ARG A 229 18.26 1.22 -12.87
C ARG A 229 19.37 0.30 -13.33
N GLY A 230 20.28 0.83 -14.14
CA GLY A 230 21.25 0.02 -14.87
C GLY A 230 20.65 -0.63 -16.14
N PRO A 231 21.19 -1.76 -16.63
CA PRO A 231 22.28 -2.54 -16.01
C PRO A 231 23.62 -1.78 -16.00
N PHE A 232 24.36 -1.98 -14.93
CA PHE A 232 25.72 -1.44 -14.82
C PHE A 232 26.75 -2.56 -14.98
N LEU A 233 27.90 -2.24 -15.55
CA LEU A 233 29.01 -3.17 -15.60
C LEU A 233 29.52 -3.54 -14.19
N TRP A 234 29.47 -2.56 -13.30
CA TRP A 234 29.81 -2.68 -11.90
C TRP A 234 28.60 -2.24 -11.08
N GLU A 235 27.87 -3.18 -10.52
CA GLU A 235 26.72 -2.91 -9.66
C GLU A 235 27.14 -2.84 -8.21
N HIS A 236 26.50 -1.94 -7.45
CA HIS A 236 26.62 -1.89 -6.00
C HIS A 236 25.45 -2.68 -5.41
N PRO A 237 25.68 -3.88 -4.86
CA PRO A 237 24.60 -4.78 -4.45
C PRO A 237 23.52 -4.15 -3.58
N PRO A 238 23.83 -3.34 -2.52
CA PRO A 238 22.76 -2.71 -1.73
C PRO A 238 21.86 -1.75 -2.52
N ALA A 239 22.38 -1.13 -3.60
CA ALA A 239 21.59 -0.25 -4.46
C ALA A 239 20.72 -1.03 -5.44
N SER A 240 21.25 -2.14 -5.98
CA SER A 240 20.48 -3.05 -6.83
C SER A 240 19.40 -3.83 -6.04
N ASP A 241 19.63 -4.09 -4.76
CA ASP A 241 18.72 -4.83 -3.90
C ASP A 241 17.51 -3.96 -3.48
N ASP A 242 17.74 -2.88 -2.75
CA ASP A 242 16.65 -2.02 -2.26
C ASP A 242 17.13 -0.58 -2.02
N CYS A 243 16.53 0.39 -2.73
CA CYS A 243 16.82 1.81 -2.56
C CYS A 243 16.61 2.26 -1.10
N SER A 244 15.69 1.63 -0.38
CA SER A 244 15.44 1.93 1.02
C SER A 244 16.54 1.45 1.97
N ASN A 245 17.57 0.75 1.51
CA ASN A 245 18.77 0.49 2.32
C ASN A 245 19.45 1.79 2.73
N CYS A 246 19.46 2.79 1.85
CA CYS A 246 20.11 4.08 2.05
C CYS A 246 19.14 5.26 2.18
N HIS A 247 17.98 5.22 1.52
CA HIS A 247 17.07 6.35 1.38
C HIS A 247 15.77 6.22 2.19
N LEU A 248 15.23 7.37 2.61
CA LEU A 248 13.91 7.53 3.23
C LEU A 248 12.98 8.26 2.25
N ALA A 249 12.11 7.53 1.58
CA ALA A 249 11.32 8.05 0.45
C ALA A 249 10.40 9.24 0.79
N HIS A 250 9.87 9.33 2.02
CA HIS A 250 8.96 10.40 2.41
C HIS A 250 9.68 11.68 2.86
N GLY A 251 10.91 11.56 3.35
CA GLY A 251 11.69 12.70 3.79
C GLY A 251 12.75 12.35 4.81
N SER A 252 13.82 13.14 4.81
CA SER A 252 14.96 13.03 5.71
C SER A 252 15.52 14.42 6.01
N ASN A 253 16.19 14.57 7.15
CA ASN A 253 16.97 15.76 7.46
C ASN A 253 18.39 15.72 6.84
N ILE A 254 18.68 14.70 6.04
CA ILE A 254 19.96 14.48 5.41
C ILE A 254 19.77 14.32 3.89
N ALA A 255 20.27 15.27 3.13
CA ALA A 255 20.22 15.21 1.66
C ALA A 255 21.24 14.20 1.10
N PRO A 256 20.87 13.52 0.01
CA PRO A 256 19.58 13.40 -0.66
C PRO A 256 18.72 12.24 -0.06
N LEU A 257 17.81 12.55 0.82
CA LEU A 257 16.90 11.57 1.45
C LEU A 257 17.62 10.44 2.21
N LEU A 258 18.82 10.66 2.72
CA LEU A 258 19.61 9.61 3.35
C LEU A 258 19.10 9.27 4.76
N LYS A 259 19.15 8.01 5.14
CA LYS A 259 18.83 7.53 6.50
C LYS A 259 19.83 8.03 7.51
N VAL A 260 21.11 7.98 7.16
CA VAL A 260 22.24 8.34 8.01
C VAL A 260 23.22 9.16 7.18
N ARG A 261 23.89 10.09 7.82
CA ARG A 261 24.90 10.93 7.16
C ARG A 261 26.15 10.10 6.80
N PRO A 262 26.69 10.22 5.57
CA PRO A 262 28.03 9.72 5.29
C PRO A 262 29.08 10.39 6.20
N PRO A 263 30.14 9.67 6.63
CA PRO A 263 30.54 8.33 6.24
C PRO A 263 29.82 7.18 6.96
N TRP A 264 29.05 7.45 8.05
CA TRP A 264 28.42 6.40 8.88
C TRP A 264 27.46 5.50 8.11
N LEU A 265 26.76 6.04 7.11
CA LEU A 265 25.89 5.24 6.25
C LEU A 265 26.70 4.12 5.56
N CYS A 266 27.84 4.47 5.02
CA CYS A 266 28.73 3.53 4.31
C CYS A 266 29.36 2.53 5.29
N GLN A 267 29.77 3.01 6.45
CA GLN A 267 30.43 2.20 7.47
C GLN A 267 29.50 1.21 8.19
N GLY A 268 28.20 1.32 7.98
CA GLY A 268 27.25 0.29 8.40
C GLY A 268 27.53 -1.07 7.74
N CYS A 269 28.16 -1.07 6.56
CA CYS A 269 28.54 -2.28 5.82
C CYS A 269 30.02 -2.37 5.51
N HIS A 270 30.72 -1.23 5.33
CA HIS A 270 32.14 -1.18 4.97
C HIS A 270 33.02 -0.95 6.18
N ALA A 271 33.80 -1.95 6.57
CA ALA A 271 34.79 -1.82 7.65
C ALA A 271 35.95 -0.91 7.19
N GLY A 272 36.24 0.12 8.01
CA GLY A 272 37.23 1.15 7.65
C GLY A 272 38.69 0.76 7.80
N SER A 273 39.03 -0.50 8.09
CA SER A 273 40.38 -0.93 8.49
C SER A 273 41.47 -0.82 7.43
N LEU A 274 41.07 -0.71 6.16
CA LEU A 274 42.02 -0.62 5.04
C LEU A 274 41.92 0.69 4.23
N HIS A 275 41.12 1.64 4.74
CA HIS A 275 40.87 2.89 4.04
C HIS A 275 41.55 4.08 4.75
N THR A 276 42.06 5.01 3.98
CA THR A 276 42.78 6.20 4.48
C THR A 276 41.92 7.20 5.21
N THR A 277 40.57 7.02 5.21
CA THR A 277 39.62 7.95 5.82
C THR A 277 38.57 7.21 6.65
N PRO A 278 38.93 6.52 7.78
CA PRO A 278 37.94 5.98 8.69
C PRO A 278 37.12 7.10 9.35
N ALA A 279 35.91 6.80 9.81
CA ALA A 279 35.16 7.76 10.62
C ALA A 279 35.80 7.82 12.03
N PHE A 280 36.26 8.99 12.37
CA PHE A 280 36.77 9.26 13.72
C PHE A 280 35.69 9.89 14.60
N SER A 281 35.76 9.63 15.89
CA SER A 281 34.79 10.16 16.87
C SER A 281 34.82 11.67 17.06
N GLY A 282 35.70 12.37 16.38
CA GLY A 282 35.89 13.81 16.50
C GLY A 282 36.70 14.24 17.74
N ARG A 283 37.03 13.31 18.65
CA ARG A 283 37.81 13.62 19.85
C ARG A 283 39.32 13.59 19.60
N SER A 284 39.76 12.83 18.64
CA SER A 284 41.17 12.82 18.22
C SER A 284 41.26 12.57 16.73
N LEU A 285 41.97 13.43 16.04
CA LEU A 285 42.34 13.22 14.64
C LEU A 285 43.62 12.43 14.64
N PRO A 286 43.76 11.35 13.80
CA PRO A 286 45.02 10.66 13.69
C PRO A 286 46.07 11.64 13.11
N THR A 287 47.15 11.78 13.80
CA THR A 287 48.30 12.51 13.29
C THR A 287 49.21 11.52 12.58
N PRO A 288 49.51 11.71 11.27
CA PRO A 288 50.52 10.90 10.60
C PRO A 288 51.86 10.99 11.35
N ALA A 289 52.57 9.88 11.44
CA ALA A 289 53.90 9.88 12.06
C ALA A 289 54.79 10.93 11.36
N GLY A 290 55.20 11.96 12.13
CA GLY A 290 56.05 13.03 11.61
C GLY A 290 55.35 14.11 10.78
N GLY A 291 54.01 14.17 10.71
CA GLY A 291 53.25 15.13 9.92
C GLY A 291 52.32 16.03 10.70
N THR A 292 51.85 17.09 10.06
CA THR A 292 50.72 17.90 10.58
C THR A 292 49.45 17.12 10.54
N ALA A 293 48.59 17.25 11.57
CA ALA A 293 47.30 16.63 11.61
C ALA A 293 46.48 16.97 10.34
N PRO A 294 45.84 15.99 9.70
CA PRO A 294 45.03 16.28 8.51
C PRO A 294 43.90 17.24 8.87
N SER A 295 43.60 18.12 7.91
CA SER A 295 42.52 19.09 8.09
C SER A 295 41.22 18.41 8.50
N PRO A 296 40.48 18.93 9.51
CA PRO A 296 39.16 18.42 9.88
C PRO A 296 38.19 18.29 8.69
N GLN A 297 38.30 19.21 7.72
CA GLN A 297 37.51 19.17 6.49
C GLN A 297 37.83 17.95 5.63
N LEU A 298 39.09 17.47 5.61
CA LEU A 298 39.45 16.26 4.89
C LEU A 298 38.86 15.01 5.51
N LEU A 299 38.84 14.94 6.84
CA LEU A 299 38.35 13.78 7.58
C LEU A 299 36.82 13.71 7.66
N MET A 300 36.14 14.85 7.58
CA MET A 300 34.68 14.94 7.58
C MET A 300 34.06 14.80 6.19
N ARG A 301 34.85 14.59 5.14
CA ARG A 301 34.36 14.44 3.78
C ARG A 301 33.67 13.08 3.61
N ALA A 302 32.52 13.12 2.94
CA ALA A 302 31.77 11.92 2.63
C ALA A 302 32.55 11.02 1.63
N CYS A 303 32.42 9.70 1.78
CA CYS A 303 32.97 8.71 0.86
C CYS A 303 32.61 9.01 -0.60
N ILE A 304 31.43 9.58 -0.83
CA ILE A 304 30.92 9.96 -2.15
C ILE A 304 31.74 11.05 -2.87
N ASN A 305 32.66 11.74 -2.18
CA ASN A 305 33.55 12.67 -2.85
C ASN A 305 34.55 11.97 -3.79
N CYS A 306 34.87 10.71 -3.49
CA CYS A 306 35.73 9.86 -4.31
C CYS A 306 34.93 8.72 -4.97
N HIS A 307 33.92 8.17 -4.28
CA HIS A 307 33.07 7.10 -4.77
C HIS A 307 31.72 7.67 -5.21
N SER A 308 31.71 8.44 -6.30
CA SER A 308 30.55 9.19 -6.75
C SER A 308 29.47 8.33 -7.44
N ALA A 309 29.85 7.21 -8.03
CA ALA A 309 28.97 6.35 -8.81
C ALA A 309 28.42 5.15 -8.01
N ILE A 310 28.04 5.37 -6.74
CA ILE A 310 27.64 4.31 -5.80
C ILE A 310 26.37 3.53 -6.19
N HIS A 311 25.56 4.03 -7.12
CA HIS A 311 24.40 3.28 -7.62
C HIS A 311 24.78 2.24 -8.68
N GLY A 312 26.00 2.33 -9.21
CA GLY A 312 26.56 1.49 -10.27
C GLY A 312 27.38 2.31 -11.26
N SER A 313 28.28 1.67 -11.94
CA SER A 313 29.18 2.32 -12.91
C SER A 313 29.41 1.44 -14.14
N ASN A 314 29.47 2.08 -15.29
CA ASN A 314 29.91 1.48 -16.55
C ASN A 314 31.34 1.90 -16.92
N HIS A 315 32.05 2.62 -16.04
CA HIS A 315 33.37 3.10 -16.30
C HIS A 315 34.41 1.99 -16.16
N PRO A 316 35.43 1.92 -17.07
CA PRO A 316 36.43 0.87 -17.05
C PRO A 316 37.42 0.94 -15.87
N SER A 317 37.31 1.98 -15.01
CA SER A 317 38.12 2.07 -13.77
C SER A 317 37.82 1.00 -12.73
N GLY A 318 36.80 0.15 -12.97
CA GLY A 318 36.47 -0.99 -12.13
C GLY A 318 35.48 -0.69 -11.03
N PRO A 319 35.27 -1.67 -10.09
CA PRO A 319 34.17 -1.68 -9.11
C PRO A 319 34.40 -0.73 -7.92
N ARG A 320 35.29 0.26 -8.05
CA ARG A 320 35.49 1.24 -6.96
C ARG A 320 34.51 2.40 -6.98
N PHE A 321 33.66 2.46 -7.99
CA PHE A 321 32.60 3.49 -8.13
C PHE A 321 33.09 4.93 -8.09
N THR A 322 34.31 5.16 -8.56
CA THR A 322 34.92 6.50 -8.57
C THR A 322 34.48 7.37 -9.74
N ARG A 323 33.87 6.76 -10.75
CA ARG A 323 33.27 7.42 -11.92
C ARG A 323 32.12 6.62 -12.46
#